data_13b3a3614dee0cbed2afd43635e99f6a
#
_entry.id   13b3a3614dee0cbed2afd43635e99f6a
#
_cell.length_a   1.000
_cell.length_b   1.000
_cell.length_c   1.000
_cell.angle_alpha   90.00
_cell.angle_beta   90.00
_cell.angle_gamma   90.00
#
_symmetry.space_group_name_H-M   'P 1'
#
loop_
_entity.id
_entity.type
_entity.pdbx_description
1 polymer ?
#
loop_
_entity_poly.entity_id
_entity_poly.type
_entity_poly.pdbx_seq_one_letter_code
_entity_poly.pdbx_strand_id
1 'polypeptide(L)'
;MLPNQVVKAYAAKPGKKLNPLRLFRGKKVRPLGILGVNSIPKKNFKLADFKGHLAGPGLTLADPTLKNNRIAGATALVLYDSSGTFGWIGALYAYQLSNLLSHFGVTVLREGVENYKTGQLSSYGSAYYLGTQYANTLPQSFLNDVVIDKKPFVWMGYNLWEVAWTPDMTNWNSAFTNRFGFNFDSVDSTGYPTVQYKGSTLSKQLNDPTQGNTVINDPTIASVLATSTNGTATVPYITYGNNFWYVADNPMEYIAYNRGDDRLFAFADILNDSTQYVPTTQQRAVLRIEDVSASCDSASLRGIADLLYTEGIPYVVCVIPNYKDPLGVFNSGVPVDIQMQNSATFMADLQYMQSKGAQLIMHGVTHQYGSVANPANGVSAADVEFFRVTTDTNGNQVVVGPVPEDSTTWATDRINTGFTMWSGAGFTKPTGWNSPHYFATPTDYKVFAKNFKYCLDRVLTFATDQSGNLQYLVQYSPYVYNDEYNCHRIPETIGYYDPNASSGRVNLPTDMINYAQQIQCVRGGWAGMYYHWFLGTAGLQQLVEGIKGLGYTFVDPSKAIN
;
A
#
# COMPACT_ATOMS: atom_id res chain seq x y z
N MET A 1 10.33 -20.67 21.59
CA MET A 1 10.68 -21.91 20.88
C MET A 1 9.43 -22.75 20.73
N LEU A 2 8.83 -22.82 19.56
CA LEU A 2 7.75 -23.74 19.23
C LEU A 2 8.38 -24.91 18.46
N PRO A 3 8.03 -26.16 18.73
CA PRO A 3 8.68 -27.30 18.10
C PRO A 3 8.30 -27.42 16.63
N ASN A 4 9.31 -27.57 15.80
CA ASN A 4 9.21 -27.96 14.39
C ASN A 4 8.43 -29.28 14.27
N GLN A 5 7.16 -29.21 13.86
CA GLN A 5 6.52 -30.37 13.27
C GLN A 5 6.61 -30.26 11.76
N VAL A 6 7.57 -31.01 11.22
CA VAL A 6 7.71 -31.29 9.80
C VAL A 6 6.41 -31.94 9.31
N VAL A 7 5.60 -31.19 8.58
CA VAL A 7 4.52 -31.76 7.76
C VAL A 7 5.22 -32.43 6.57
N LYS A 8 5.33 -33.75 6.60
CA LYS A 8 5.81 -34.51 5.43
C LYS A 8 4.84 -34.23 4.29
N ALA A 9 5.32 -33.59 3.25
CA ALA A 9 4.64 -33.51 1.98
C ALA A 9 4.45 -34.95 1.46
N TYR A 10 3.21 -35.40 1.42
CA TYR A 10 2.89 -36.63 0.69
C TYR A 10 2.84 -36.23 -0.78
N ALA A 11 3.89 -36.59 -1.52
CA ALA A 11 3.81 -36.61 -2.96
C ALA A 11 2.61 -37.50 -3.35
N ALA A 12 1.58 -36.89 -3.90
CA ALA A 12 0.40 -37.61 -4.33
C ALA A 12 0.82 -38.55 -5.46
N LYS A 13 0.59 -39.84 -5.29
CA LYS A 13 0.67 -40.77 -6.42
C LYS A 13 -0.37 -40.34 -7.46
N PRO A 14 -0.07 -40.42 -8.75
CA PRO A 14 -1.04 -40.11 -9.80
C PRO A 14 -2.36 -40.84 -9.54
N GLY A 15 -3.46 -40.10 -9.39
CA GLY A 15 -4.80 -40.67 -9.18
C GLY A 15 -5.40 -40.53 -7.78
N LYS A 16 -4.67 -40.05 -6.74
CA LYS A 16 -5.27 -39.74 -5.42
C LYS A 16 -5.30 -38.24 -5.19
N LYS A 17 -6.48 -37.67 -5.27
CA LYS A 17 -6.74 -36.27 -4.94
C LYS A 17 -6.77 -36.10 -3.42
N LEU A 18 -5.98 -35.14 -2.92
CA LEU A 18 -6.00 -34.77 -1.50
C LEU A 18 -7.17 -33.80 -1.27
N ASN A 19 -8.01 -34.12 -0.30
CA ASN A 19 -9.04 -33.20 0.17
C ASN A 19 -8.37 -32.16 1.11
N PRO A 20 -8.35 -30.85 0.76
CA PRO A 20 -7.72 -29.83 1.59
C PRO A 20 -8.28 -29.81 3.02
N LEU A 21 -9.56 -30.10 3.20
CA LEU A 21 -10.21 -30.16 4.51
C LEU A 21 -9.64 -31.27 5.42
N ARG A 22 -9.09 -32.34 4.85
CA ARG A 22 -8.46 -33.42 5.64
C ARG A 22 -7.06 -33.06 6.14
N LEU A 23 -6.30 -32.25 5.38
CA LEU A 23 -4.94 -31.85 5.76
C LEU A 23 -4.89 -30.96 7.00
N PHE A 24 -5.97 -30.21 7.26
CA PHE A 24 -6.01 -29.20 8.29
C PHE A 24 -7.06 -29.46 9.39
N ARG A 25 -7.69 -30.64 9.45
CA ARG A 25 -8.60 -30.99 10.55
C ARG A 25 -7.90 -30.82 11.89
N GLY A 26 -8.38 -29.89 12.71
CA GLY A 26 -7.88 -29.64 14.05
C GLY A 26 -6.76 -28.60 14.17
N LYS A 27 -6.27 -28.01 13.08
CA LYS A 27 -5.34 -26.88 13.12
C LYS A 27 -6.08 -25.56 12.93
N LYS A 28 -5.87 -24.59 13.83
CA LYS A 28 -6.24 -23.19 13.57
C LYS A 28 -5.33 -22.68 12.47
N VAL A 29 -5.79 -22.70 11.24
CA VAL A 29 -5.09 -22.12 10.10
C VAL A 29 -5.24 -20.60 10.21
N ARG A 30 -4.14 -19.89 10.26
CA ARG A 30 -4.18 -18.42 10.16
C ARG A 30 -4.44 -18.07 8.71
N PRO A 31 -5.28 -17.05 8.42
CA PRO A 31 -5.43 -16.58 7.05
C PRO A 31 -4.11 -16.02 6.56
N LEU A 32 -3.91 -16.12 5.26
CA LEU A 32 -2.88 -15.39 4.56
C LEU A 32 -3.06 -13.90 4.88
N GLY A 33 -2.02 -13.24 5.31
CA GLY A 33 -2.04 -11.81 5.34
C GLY A 33 -2.22 -11.12 6.69
N ILE A 34 -1.89 -11.77 7.80
CA ILE A 34 -1.92 -11.10 9.12
C ILE A 34 -0.71 -10.17 9.33
N LEU A 35 0.33 -10.33 8.53
CA LEU A 35 1.54 -9.53 8.65
C LEU A 35 1.34 -8.11 8.12
N GLY A 36 1.78 -7.16 8.90
CA GLY A 36 1.59 -5.75 8.61
C GLY A 36 0.26 -5.17 9.09
N VAL A 37 -0.70 -6.01 9.51
CA VAL A 37 -1.91 -5.52 10.18
C VAL A 37 -1.58 -5.20 11.63
N ASN A 38 -1.86 -3.97 12.02
CA ASN A 38 -1.61 -3.46 13.36
C ASN A 38 -2.93 -3.28 14.11
N SER A 39 -2.91 -3.48 15.42
CA SER A 39 -4.11 -3.43 16.25
C SER A 39 -4.05 -2.27 17.24
N ILE A 40 -5.16 -1.55 17.36
CA ILE A 40 -5.37 -0.53 18.37
C ILE A 40 -6.50 -1.01 19.28
N PRO A 41 -6.24 -1.31 20.56
CA PRO A 41 -7.27 -1.77 21.49
C PRO A 41 -8.40 -0.74 21.62
N LYS A 42 -9.66 -1.17 21.53
CA LYS A 42 -10.85 -0.29 21.61
C LYS A 42 -10.92 0.56 22.88
N LYS A 43 -10.25 0.16 23.95
CA LYS A 43 -10.16 0.95 25.19
C LYS A 43 -9.40 2.27 25.04
N ASN A 44 -8.62 2.42 23.97
CA ASN A 44 -7.77 3.59 23.75
C ASN A 44 -8.46 4.71 22.97
N PHE A 45 -9.64 4.43 22.35
CA PHE A 45 -10.39 5.40 21.54
C PHE A 45 -11.88 5.02 21.47
N LYS A 46 -12.71 5.97 20.98
CA LYS A 46 -14.14 5.71 20.76
C LYS A 46 -14.34 5.17 19.34
N LEU A 47 -14.74 3.91 19.21
CA LEU A 47 -14.97 3.27 17.92
C LEU A 47 -16.03 4.01 17.06
N ALA A 48 -16.95 4.74 17.72
CA ALA A 48 -17.95 5.57 17.03
C ALA A 48 -17.32 6.62 16.10
N ASP A 49 -16.13 7.11 16.44
CA ASP A 49 -15.40 8.11 15.66
C ASP A 49 -14.93 7.56 14.31
N PHE A 50 -14.83 6.23 14.20
CA PHE A 50 -14.48 5.52 12.95
C PHE A 50 -15.69 4.97 12.19
N LYS A 51 -16.92 5.12 12.71
CA LYS A 51 -18.13 4.63 12.04
C LYS A 51 -18.30 5.25 10.66
N GLY A 52 -18.45 4.38 9.63
CA GLY A 52 -18.53 4.79 8.24
C GLY A 52 -17.18 5.04 7.54
N HIS A 53 -16.07 4.80 8.24
CA HIS A 53 -14.71 4.95 7.72
C HIS A 53 -13.88 3.66 7.77
N LEU A 54 -14.50 2.58 8.28
CA LEU A 54 -13.87 1.26 8.33
C LEU A 54 -14.00 0.56 6.99
N ALA A 55 -13.01 -0.24 6.63
CA ALA A 55 -13.08 -1.10 5.46
C ALA A 55 -14.29 -2.05 5.56
N GLY A 56 -15.01 -2.19 4.47
CA GLY A 56 -16.22 -3.00 4.38
C GLY A 56 -16.88 -2.86 3.01
N PRO A 57 -18.12 -3.32 2.86
CA PRO A 57 -18.90 -3.11 1.64
C PRO A 57 -19.01 -1.62 1.29
N GLY A 58 -18.93 -1.30 0.01
CA GLY A 58 -19.10 0.08 -0.44
C GLY A 58 -18.64 0.30 -1.88
N LEU A 59 -18.93 1.48 -2.37
CA LEU A 59 -18.51 1.93 -3.70
C LEU A 59 -17.26 2.80 -3.56
N THR A 60 -16.20 2.43 -4.26
CA THR A 60 -15.01 3.26 -4.44
C THR A 60 -15.04 3.90 -5.82
N LEU A 61 -14.90 5.21 -5.87
CA LEU A 61 -14.92 5.94 -7.13
C LEU A 61 -13.59 5.81 -7.88
N ALA A 62 -13.66 5.75 -9.21
CA ALA A 62 -12.48 5.83 -10.06
C ALA A 62 -11.81 7.20 -9.93
N ASP A 63 -10.47 7.23 -10.09
CA ASP A 63 -9.71 8.48 -10.12
C ASP A 63 -10.12 9.34 -11.34
N PRO A 64 -10.65 10.55 -11.15
CA PRO A 64 -11.05 11.40 -12.25
C PRO A 64 -9.90 11.99 -13.07
N THR A 65 -8.66 11.93 -12.58
CA THR A 65 -7.49 12.55 -13.23
C THR A 65 -6.82 11.64 -14.26
N LEU A 66 -7.05 10.33 -14.21
CA LEU A 66 -6.49 9.35 -15.15
C LEU A 66 -7.28 9.31 -16.48
N LYS A 67 -7.41 10.45 -17.16
CA LYS A 67 -8.32 10.60 -18.32
C LYS A 67 -7.88 9.87 -19.59
N ASN A 68 -6.58 9.66 -19.79
CA ASN A 68 -6.07 9.35 -21.14
C ASN A 68 -6.06 7.86 -21.51
N ASN A 69 -6.22 6.94 -20.55
CA ASN A 69 -6.15 5.50 -20.79
C ASN A 69 -7.37 4.73 -20.27
N ARG A 70 -8.47 5.43 -19.96
CA ARG A 70 -9.67 4.84 -19.38
C ARG A 70 -10.52 4.12 -20.40
N ILE A 71 -11.03 2.97 -19.99
CA ILE A 71 -12.24 2.40 -20.60
C ILE A 71 -13.42 3.14 -19.95
N ALA A 72 -14.10 3.99 -20.71
CA ALA A 72 -15.23 4.77 -20.19
C ALA A 72 -16.28 3.85 -19.59
N GLY A 73 -16.65 4.08 -18.32
CA GLY A 73 -17.65 3.30 -17.61
C GLY A 73 -17.17 1.92 -17.10
N ALA A 74 -15.85 1.66 -17.08
CA ALA A 74 -15.32 0.42 -16.51
C ALA A 74 -15.72 0.27 -15.04
N THR A 75 -16.24 -0.93 -14.70
CA THR A 75 -16.67 -1.28 -13.35
C THR A 75 -16.04 -2.58 -12.90
N ALA A 76 -15.75 -2.72 -11.60
CA ALA A 76 -15.27 -3.96 -11.02
C ALA A 76 -16.08 -4.36 -9.79
N LEU A 77 -16.25 -5.67 -9.63
CA LEU A 77 -16.81 -6.27 -8.42
C LEU A 77 -15.67 -6.89 -7.61
N VAL A 78 -15.47 -6.43 -6.37
CA VAL A 78 -14.51 -7.00 -5.42
C VAL A 78 -15.29 -7.76 -4.36
N LEU A 79 -15.23 -9.08 -4.44
CA LEU A 79 -15.80 -10.00 -3.48
C LEU A 79 -14.74 -10.43 -2.47
N TYR A 80 -15.11 -10.60 -1.22
CA TYR A 80 -14.18 -11.04 -0.18
C TYR A 80 -14.90 -11.88 0.87
N ASP A 81 -14.18 -12.71 1.59
CA ASP A 81 -14.71 -13.40 2.76
C ASP A 81 -15.05 -12.37 3.83
N SER A 82 -16.34 -12.11 4.07
CA SER A 82 -16.78 -11.10 5.05
C SER A 82 -17.22 -11.71 6.37
N SER A 83 -17.44 -13.01 6.41
CA SER A 83 -17.87 -13.75 7.59
C SER A 83 -16.70 -14.46 8.29
N GLY A 84 -16.98 -15.02 9.48
CA GLY A 84 -16.00 -15.78 10.24
C GLY A 84 -14.95 -14.94 10.95
N THR A 85 -13.94 -15.60 11.48
CA THR A 85 -12.92 -15.00 12.36
C THR A 85 -12.07 -13.94 11.66
N PHE A 86 -11.94 -14.03 10.35
CA PHE A 86 -11.03 -13.21 9.52
C PHE A 86 -11.74 -12.35 8.48
N GLY A 87 -13.07 -12.21 8.56
CA GLY A 87 -13.84 -11.36 7.66
C GLY A 87 -13.37 -9.90 7.63
N TRP A 88 -12.88 -9.38 8.75
CA TRP A 88 -12.31 -8.05 8.84
C TRP A 88 -11.03 -7.89 7.98
N ILE A 89 -10.23 -8.95 7.83
CA ILE A 89 -9.04 -8.94 6.95
C ILE A 89 -9.50 -8.89 5.49
N GLY A 90 -10.50 -9.69 5.13
CA GLY A 90 -11.10 -9.65 3.80
C GLY A 90 -11.57 -8.25 3.43
N ALA A 91 -12.29 -7.58 4.34
CA ALA A 91 -12.73 -6.20 4.17
C ALA A 91 -11.56 -5.22 3.99
N LEU A 92 -10.50 -5.36 4.79
CA LEU A 92 -9.30 -4.52 4.75
C LEU A 92 -8.58 -4.64 3.40
N TYR A 93 -8.40 -5.88 2.92
CA TYR A 93 -7.76 -6.12 1.64
C TYR A 93 -8.63 -5.71 0.45
N ALA A 94 -9.94 -5.89 0.53
CA ALA A 94 -10.86 -5.40 -0.49
C ALA A 94 -10.81 -3.87 -0.61
N TYR A 95 -10.65 -3.16 0.51
CA TYR A 95 -10.42 -1.72 0.53
C TYR A 95 -9.14 -1.36 -0.23
N GLN A 96 -8.01 -2.00 0.10
CA GLN A 96 -6.74 -1.72 -0.56
C GLN A 96 -6.74 -2.08 -2.04
N LEU A 97 -7.36 -3.20 -2.41
CA LEU A 97 -7.53 -3.57 -3.82
C LEU A 97 -8.36 -2.52 -4.57
N SER A 98 -9.41 -1.99 -3.95
CA SER A 98 -10.23 -0.93 -4.57
C SER A 98 -9.42 0.34 -4.83
N ASN A 99 -8.54 0.71 -3.90
CA ASN A 99 -7.63 1.82 -4.09
C ASN A 99 -6.68 1.56 -5.29
N LEU A 100 -6.09 0.36 -5.39
CA LEU A 100 -5.25 0.01 -6.54
C LEU A 100 -6.03 0.05 -7.86
N LEU A 101 -7.26 -0.47 -7.87
CA LEU A 101 -8.11 -0.49 -9.07
C LEU A 101 -8.52 0.91 -9.54
N SER A 102 -8.54 1.90 -8.64
CA SER A 102 -8.82 3.29 -9.01
C SER A 102 -7.78 3.86 -9.99
N HIS A 103 -6.52 3.39 -9.94
CA HIS A 103 -5.47 3.73 -10.92
C HIS A 103 -5.93 3.48 -12.36
N PHE A 104 -6.66 2.40 -12.57
CA PHE A 104 -7.12 1.97 -13.89
C PHE A 104 -8.41 2.67 -14.33
N GLY A 105 -8.88 3.66 -13.59
CA GLY A 105 -10.12 4.38 -13.88
C GLY A 105 -11.38 3.56 -13.67
N VAL A 106 -11.30 2.51 -12.88
CA VAL A 106 -12.39 1.55 -12.63
C VAL A 106 -13.19 1.98 -11.40
N THR A 107 -14.51 2.02 -11.51
CA THR A 107 -15.41 2.19 -10.36
C THR A 107 -15.64 0.82 -9.72
N VAL A 108 -15.41 0.72 -8.42
CA VAL A 108 -15.40 -0.55 -7.69
C VAL A 108 -16.60 -0.65 -6.74
N LEU A 109 -17.34 -1.76 -6.81
CA LEU A 109 -18.24 -2.21 -5.74
C LEU A 109 -17.52 -3.30 -4.92
N ARG A 110 -17.51 -3.15 -3.60
CA ARG A 110 -17.02 -4.15 -2.64
C ARG A 110 -18.19 -4.81 -1.95
N GLU A 111 -18.17 -6.14 -1.87
CA GLU A 111 -19.23 -6.90 -1.22
C GLU A 111 -18.68 -8.19 -0.60
N GLY A 112 -19.25 -8.59 0.54
CA GLY A 112 -18.99 -9.92 1.09
C GLY A 112 -19.52 -11.00 0.13
N VAL A 113 -18.69 -12.01 -0.17
CA VAL A 113 -19.05 -13.07 -1.12
C VAL A 113 -20.33 -13.81 -0.72
N GLU A 114 -20.63 -13.83 0.56
CA GLU A 114 -21.83 -14.44 1.13
C GLU A 114 -23.14 -13.78 0.64
N ASN A 115 -23.05 -12.52 0.18
CA ASN A 115 -24.18 -11.75 -0.34
C ASN A 115 -24.34 -11.81 -1.85
N TYR A 116 -23.50 -12.62 -2.52
CA TYR A 116 -23.49 -12.73 -3.98
C TYR A 116 -24.85 -13.15 -4.55
N LYS A 117 -25.26 -12.51 -5.63
CA LYS A 117 -26.51 -12.80 -6.35
C LYS A 117 -26.22 -13.43 -7.71
N THR A 118 -27.01 -14.42 -8.08
CA THR A 118 -26.92 -15.09 -9.40
C THR A 118 -26.86 -14.05 -10.54
N GLY A 119 -25.90 -14.22 -11.44
CA GLY A 119 -25.69 -13.35 -12.60
C GLY A 119 -24.99 -12.03 -12.29
N GLN A 120 -24.61 -11.76 -11.04
CA GLN A 120 -24.02 -10.49 -10.64
C GLN A 120 -22.68 -10.20 -11.36
N LEU A 121 -21.83 -11.21 -11.60
CA LEU A 121 -20.56 -11.06 -12.32
C LEU A 121 -20.74 -10.40 -13.69
N SER A 122 -21.78 -10.78 -14.43
CA SER A 122 -22.01 -10.27 -15.79
C SER A 122 -22.26 -8.76 -15.87
N SER A 123 -22.64 -8.14 -14.75
CA SER A 123 -22.92 -6.70 -14.65
C SER A 123 -21.66 -5.83 -14.54
N TYR A 124 -20.48 -6.43 -14.39
CA TYR A 124 -19.22 -5.70 -14.21
C TYR A 124 -18.25 -6.00 -15.36
N GLY A 125 -17.31 -5.08 -15.58
CA GLY A 125 -16.24 -5.24 -16.57
C GLY A 125 -15.18 -6.26 -16.16
N SER A 126 -14.93 -6.39 -14.84
CA SER A 126 -14.03 -7.37 -14.23
C SER A 126 -14.49 -7.73 -12.82
N ALA A 127 -14.02 -8.85 -12.29
CA ALA A 127 -14.30 -9.24 -10.92
C ALA A 127 -13.08 -9.84 -10.23
N TYR A 128 -13.07 -9.73 -8.91
CA TYR A 128 -11.98 -10.13 -8.03
C TYR A 128 -12.56 -10.85 -6.82
N TYR A 129 -11.90 -11.93 -6.37
CA TYR A 129 -12.27 -12.58 -5.12
C TYR A 129 -11.05 -12.73 -4.22
N LEU A 130 -11.22 -12.31 -2.97
CA LEU A 130 -10.23 -12.35 -1.90
C LEU A 130 -10.60 -13.46 -0.92
N GLY A 131 -10.02 -14.64 -1.10
CA GLY A 131 -10.16 -15.78 -0.20
C GLY A 131 -9.22 -15.63 0.99
N THR A 132 -9.70 -15.04 2.07
CA THR A 132 -8.91 -14.80 3.29
C THR A 132 -9.18 -15.81 4.40
N GLN A 133 -10.28 -16.54 4.31
CA GLN A 133 -10.65 -17.56 5.28
C GLN A 133 -10.58 -18.96 4.65
N TYR A 134 -9.74 -19.81 5.25
CA TYR A 134 -9.62 -21.21 4.80
C TYR A 134 -10.95 -21.96 4.97
N ALA A 135 -11.35 -22.66 3.91
CA ALA A 135 -12.59 -23.45 3.86
C ALA A 135 -13.86 -22.62 4.16
N ASN A 136 -13.90 -21.37 3.69
CA ASN A 136 -15.15 -20.62 3.65
C ASN A 136 -16.13 -21.29 2.69
N THR A 137 -17.39 -21.41 3.09
CA THR A 137 -18.44 -21.95 2.21
C THR A 137 -18.91 -20.85 1.25
N LEU A 138 -18.66 -21.04 -0.03
CA LEU A 138 -19.02 -20.08 -1.05
C LEU A 138 -20.42 -20.34 -1.62
N PRO A 139 -21.21 -19.31 -1.98
CA PRO A 139 -22.51 -19.48 -2.62
C PRO A 139 -22.39 -20.28 -3.93
N GLN A 140 -23.23 -21.31 -4.10
CA GLN A 140 -23.21 -22.13 -5.33
C GLN A 140 -23.48 -21.29 -6.59
N SER A 141 -24.30 -20.23 -6.48
CA SER A 141 -24.54 -19.29 -7.57
C SER A 141 -23.26 -18.59 -8.02
N PHE A 142 -22.41 -18.18 -7.05
CA PHE A 142 -21.10 -17.58 -7.34
C PHE A 142 -20.19 -18.58 -8.07
N LEU A 143 -20.05 -19.79 -7.54
CA LEU A 143 -19.22 -20.83 -8.16
C LEU A 143 -19.67 -21.18 -9.59
N ASN A 144 -20.97 -21.25 -9.82
CA ASN A 144 -21.54 -21.49 -11.15
C ASN A 144 -21.23 -20.33 -12.10
N ASP A 145 -21.44 -19.09 -11.66
CA ASP A 145 -21.23 -17.90 -12.48
C ASP A 145 -19.75 -17.74 -12.84
N VAL A 146 -18.81 -18.04 -11.93
CA VAL A 146 -17.36 -18.05 -12.23
C VAL A 146 -17.04 -18.96 -13.40
N VAL A 147 -17.67 -20.14 -13.49
CA VAL A 147 -17.44 -21.08 -14.59
C VAL A 147 -18.09 -20.61 -15.89
N ILE A 148 -19.20 -19.88 -15.85
CA ILE A 148 -20.01 -19.52 -17.03
C ILE A 148 -19.60 -18.13 -17.57
N ASP A 149 -19.34 -17.15 -16.72
CA ASP A 149 -19.07 -15.77 -17.10
C ASP A 149 -17.73 -15.64 -17.82
N LYS A 150 -17.68 -14.80 -18.87
CA LYS A 150 -16.49 -14.62 -19.73
C LYS A 150 -15.67 -13.37 -19.37
N LYS A 151 -16.08 -12.61 -18.37
CA LYS A 151 -15.37 -11.41 -17.93
C LYS A 151 -14.04 -11.78 -17.29
N PRO A 152 -13.08 -10.86 -17.30
CA PRO A 152 -11.85 -11.00 -16.53
C PRO A 152 -12.14 -11.26 -15.05
N PHE A 153 -11.53 -12.30 -14.49
CA PHE A 153 -11.71 -12.70 -13.11
C PHE A 153 -10.37 -13.01 -12.46
N VAL A 154 -10.11 -12.43 -11.27
CA VAL A 154 -8.91 -12.70 -10.48
C VAL A 154 -9.30 -13.33 -9.15
N TRP A 155 -8.84 -14.55 -8.92
CA TRP A 155 -9.01 -15.28 -7.66
C TRP A 155 -7.70 -15.24 -6.87
N MET A 156 -7.75 -14.81 -5.60
CA MET A 156 -6.59 -14.71 -4.72
C MET A 156 -6.76 -15.56 -3.47
N GLY A 157 -5.72 -16.31 -3.13
CA GLY A 157 -5.66 -17.07 -1.89
C GLY A 157 -6.54 -18.31 -1.86
N TYR A 158 -7.32 -18.44 -0.79
CA TYR A 158 -8.05 -19.66 -0.47
C TYR A 158 -9.28 -19.93 -1.34
N ASN A 159 -9.81 -21.13 -1.15
CA ASN A 159 -11.12 -21.62 -1.61
C ASN A 159 -11.26 -21.90 -3.12
N LEU A 160 -10.16 -21.83 -3.92
CA LEU A 160 -10.25 -22.16 -5.35
C LEU A 160 -10.78 -23.61 -5.58
N TRP A 161 -10.51 -24.53 -4.65
CA TRP A 161 -11.01 -25.90 -4.69
C TRP A 161 -12.54 -26.00 -4.72
N GLU A 162 -13.26 -25.00 -4.17
CA GLU A 162 -14.73 -24.99 -4.18
C GLU A 162 -15.30 -24.92 -5.60
N VAL A 163 -14.59 -24.27 -6.54
CA VAL A 163 -14.99 -24.18 -7.94
C VAL A 163 -14.21 -25.13 -8.83
N ALA A 164 -12.94 -25.42 -8.53
CA ALA A 164 -12.06 -26.23 -9.35
C ALA A 164 -12.31 -27.75 -9.19
N TRP A 165 -12.91 -28.16 -8.08
CA TRP A 165 -13.30 -29.53 -7.79
C TRP A 165 -14.84 -29.66 -7.80
N THR A 166 -15.33 -30.86 -7.76
CA THR A 166 -16.78 -31.08 -7.60
C THR A 166 -17.22 -30.73 -6.18
N PRO A 167 -18.51 -30.46 -5.94
CA PRO A 167 -19.00 -30.09 -4.59
C PRO A 167 -18.62 -31.08 -3.49
N ASP A 168 -18.47 -32.37 -3.82
CA ASP A 168 -18.04 -33.42 -2.89
C ASP A 168 -16.50 -33.54 -2.80
N MET A 169 -15.76 -32.73 -3.54
CA MET A 169 -14.28 -32.68 -3.59
C MET A 169 -13.64 -34.04 -3.97
N THR A 170 -14.34 -34.91 -4.67
CA THR A 170 -13.84 -36.24 -5.06
C THR A 170 -13.21 -36.27 -6.44
N ASN A 171 -13.62 -35.35 -7.32
CA ASN A 171 -13.16 -35.26 -8.71
C ASN A 171 -12.90 -33.81 -9.11
N TRP A 172 -12.04 -33.59 -10.11
CA TRP A 172 -11.91 -32.30 -10.73
C TRP A 172 -13.18 -31.90 -11.48
N ASN A 173 -13.55 -30.63 -11.34
CA ASN A 173 -14.63 -30.04 -12.10
C ASN A 173 -14.20 -29.93 -13.57
N SER A 174 -14.76 -30.81 -14.43
CA SER A 174 -14.39 -30.80 -15.84
C SER A 174 -14.78 -29.53 -16.58
N ALA A 175 -15.85 -28.84 -16.15
CA ALA A 175 -16.25 -27.58 -16.76
C ALA A 175 -15.22 -26.46 -16.43
N PHE A 176 -14.73 -26.42 -15.20
CA PHE A 176 -13.64 -25.50 -14.80
C PHE A 176 -12.36 -25.82 -15.59
N THR A 177 -11.91 -27.06 -15.57
CA THR A 177 -10.67 -27.48 -16.22
C THR A 177 -10.72 -27.26 -17.73
N ASN A 178 -11.83 -27.67 -18.40
CA ASN A 178 -12.00 -27.50 -19.85
C ASN A 178 -12.03 -26.03 -20.25
N ARG A 179 -12.57 -25.16 -19.39
CA ARG A 179 -12.64 -23.74 -19.67
C ARG A 179 -11.33 -23.03 -19.47
N PHE A 180 -10.67 -23.26 -18.33
CA PHE A 180 -9.50 -22.47 -17.91
C PHE A 180 -8.16 -23.18 -18.16
N GLY A 181 -8.16 -24.43 -18.59
CA GLY A 181 -6.96 -25.17 -18.97
C GLY A 181 -6.06 -25.58 -17.81
N PHE A 182 -6.47 -25.33 -16.56
CA PHE A 182 -5.75 -25.72 -15.36
C PHE A 182 -6.71 -26.17 -14.25
N ASN A 183 -6.17 -26.74 -13.19
CA ASN A 183 -6.95 -27.06 -12.00
C ASN A 183 -6.20 -26.73 -10.72
N PHE A 184 -6.91 -26.65 -9.61
CA PHE A 184 -6.33 -26.57 -8.27
C PHE A 184 -5.76 -27.94 -7.89
N ASP A 185 -4.52 -27.96 -7.38
CA ASP A 185 -3.84 -29.19 -6.98
C ASP A 185 -3.87 -29.38 -5.47
N SER A 186 -3.31 -28.43 -4.73
CA SER A 186 -3.10 -28.58 -3.29
C SER A 186 -2.93 -27.24 -2.58
N VAL A 187 -3.10 -27.26 -1.27
CA VAL A 187 -2.61 -26.21 -0.35
C VAL A 187 -1.24 -26.64 0.14
N ASP A 188 -0.25 -25.77 0.01
CA ASP A 188 1.13 -26.03 0.38
C ASP A 188 1.62 -24.99 1.41
N SER A 189 2.16 -25.46 2.50
CA SER A 189 2.74 -24.63 3.59
C SER A 189 4.25 -24.85 3.76
N THR A 190 4.92 -25.39 2.73
CA THR A 190 6.38 -25.58 2.73
C THR A 190 7.12 -24.27 2.86
N GLY A 191 6.58 -23.20 2.26
CA GLY A 191 7.17 -21.88 2.23
C GLY A 191 8.08 -21.64 1.01
N TYR A 192 7.74 -20.59 0.26
CA TYR A 192 8.44 -20.18 -0.96
C TYR A 192 8.79 -18.70 -0.84
N PRO A 193 10.02 -18.35 -0.41
CA PRO A 193 10.39 -16.97 -0.05
C PRO A 193 10.56 -16.02 -1.24
N THR A 194 10.53 -16.52 -2.48
CA THR A 194 10.73 -15.69 -3.66
C THR A 194 9.70 -15.97 -4.73
N VAL A 195 9.30 -14.90 -5.44
CA VAL A 195 8.43 -14.96 -6.62
C VAL A 195 9.21 -14.45 -7.82
N GLN A 196 9.21 -15.24 -8.90
CA GLN A 196 9.84 -14.87 -10.18
C GLN A 196 8.75 -14.35 -11.12
N TYR A 197 8.92 -13.11 -11.59
CA TYR A 197 7.97 -12.47 -12.50
C TYR A 197 8.68 -11.55 -13.49
N LYS A 198 8.51 -11.75 -14.79
CA LYS A 198 9.09 -10.93 -15.87
C LYS A 198 10.59 -10.63 -15.69
N GLY A 199 11.36 -11.62 -15.26
CA GLY A 199 12.79 -11.48 -15.01
C GLY A 199 13.17 -10.84 -13.66
N SER A 200 12.20 -10.35 -12.89
CA SER A 200 12.41 -9.84 -11.53
C SER A 200 12.28 -10.95 -10.49
N THR A 201 13.13 -10.90 -9.46
CA THR A 201 13.04 -11.74 -8.27
C THR A 201 12.45 -10.91 -7.15
N LEU A 202 11.21 -11.23 -6.77
CA LEU A 202 10.44 -10.53 -5.74
C LEU A 202 10.45 -11.35 -4.46
N SER A 203 10.50 -10.67 -3.33
CA SER A 203 10.49 -11.32 -2.02
C SER A 203 9.08 -11.65 -1.57
N LYS A 204 8.95 -12.73 -0.80
CA LYS A 204 7.71 -13.14 -0.13
C LYS A 204 8.00 -13.44 1.33
N GLN A 205 7.25 -12.83 2.22
CA GLN A 205 7.25 -13.15 3.65
C GLN A 205 6.71 -14.56 3.90
N LEU A 206 7.28 -15.24 4.90
CA LEU A 206 6.89 -16.59 5.27
C LEU A 206 6.24 -16.69 6.65
N ASN A 207 5.73 -15.61 7.21
CA ASN A 207 4.98 -15.68 8.47
C ASN A 207 3.65 -16.43 8.30
N ASP A 208 3.02 -16.33 7.12
CA ASP A 208 2.11 -17.35 6.61
C ASP A 208 2.74 -17.95 5.35
N PRO A 209 3.34 -19.14 5.44
CA PRO A 209 4.00 -19.75 4.30
C PRO A 209 3.00 -20.35 3.29
N THR A 210 1.71 -20.37 3.63
CA THR A 210 0.68 -21.12 2.89
C THR A 210 0.37 -20.47 1.53
N GLN A 211 0.29 -21.29 0.51
CA GLN A 211 -0.19 -20.92 -0.83
C GLN A 211 -0.96 -22.06 -1.49
N GLY A 212 -1.78 -21.74 -2.48
CA GLY A 212 -2.42 -22.73 -3.31
C GLY A 212 -1.59 -23.07 -4.55
N ASN A 213 -1.43 -24.35 -4.83
CA ASN A 213 -0.76 -24.81 -6.03
C ASN A 213 -1.78 -25.18 -7.13
N THR A 214 -1.37 -25.01 -8.36
CA THR A 214 -2.17 -25.36 -9.54
C THR A 214 -1.41 -26.30 -10.47
N VAL A 215 -2.13 -27.01 -11.31
CA VAL A 215 -1.57 -27.85 -12.36
C VAL A 215 -2.15 -27.44 -13.71
N ILE A 216 -1.27 -27.28 -14.71
CA ILE A 216 -1.69 -27.01 -16.09
C ILE A 216 -2.16 -28.32 -16.74
N ASN A 217 -3.38 -28.33 -17.24
CA ASN A 217 -4.00 -29.46 -17.93
C ASN A 217 -3.97 -29.29 -19.45
N ASP A 218 -4.14 -28.04 -19.90
CA ASP A 218 -4.09 -27.69 -21.32
C ASP A 218 -3.20 -26.45 -21.53
N PRO A 219 -1.94 -26.63 -21.98
CA PRO A 219 -1.01 -25.52 -22.19
C PRO A 219 -1.37 -24.65 -23.40
N THR A 220 -2.38 -24.99 -24.19
CA THR A 220 -2.91 -24.14 -25.27
C THR A 220 -3.88 -23.07 -24.72
N ILE A 221 -4.45 -23.31 -23.54
CA ILE A 221 -5.41 -22.42 -22.86
C ILE A 221 -4.75 -21.71 -21.67
N ALA A 222 -3.95 -22.44 -20.89
CA ALA A 222 -3.40 -21.96 -19.63
C ALA A 222 -1.88 -21.82 -19.64
N SER A 223 -1.38 -20.89 -18.86
CA SER A 223 0.04 -20.62 -18.66
C SER A 223 0.35 -20.18 -17.23
N VAL A 224 1.60 -20.36 -16.81
CA VAL A 224 2.12 -19.84 -15.54
C VAL A 224 2.80 -18.49 -15.84
N LEU A 225 2.25 -17.42 -15.26
CA LEU A 225 2.78 -16.06 -15.44
C LEU A 225 3.87 -15.72 -14.42
N ALA A 226 3.76 -16.25 -13.20
CA ALA A 226 4.74 -16.11 -12.14
C ALA A 226 4.92 -17.45 -11.41
N THR A 227 6.13 -17.68 -10.93
CA THR A 227 6.45 -18.86 -10.10
C THR A 227 6.94 -18.45 -8.74
N SER A 228 6.71 -19.27 -7.72
CA SER A 228 7.35 -19.13 -6.42
C SER A 228 8.37 -20.26 -6.20
N THR A 229 9.47 -19.96 -5.51
CA THR A 229 10.55 -20.93 -5.29
C THR A 229 11.16 -20.81 -3.89
N ASN A 230 11.61 -21.95 -3.36
CA ASN A 230 12.42 -22.03 -2.15
C ASN A 230 13.84 -22.51 -2.42
N GLY A 231 14.26 -22.50 -3.71
CA GLY A 231 15.56 -22.99 -4.15
C GLY A 231 15.61 -24.50 -4.41
N THR A 232 14.69 -25.29 -3.83
CA THR A 232 14.58 -26.73 -4.06
C THR A 232 13.41 -27.09 -4.98
N ALA A 233 12.29 -26.43 -4.77
CA ALA A 233 11.08 -26.60 -5.56
C ALA A 233 10.63 -25.26 -6.16
N THR A 234 10.03 -25.32 -7.32
CA THR A 234 9.41 -24.18 -8.00
C THR A 234 8.00 -24.57 -8.39
N VAL A 235 7.03 -23.75 -8.02
CA VAL A 235 5.59 -23.97 -8.22
C VAL A 235 4.92 -22.75 -8.82
N PRO A 236 3.75 -22.88 -9.47
CA PRO A 236 2.98 -21.73 -9.96
C PRO A 236 2.61 -20.76 -8.83
N TYR A 237 2.81 -19.47 -9.07
CA TYR A 237 2.35 -18.41 -8.18
C TYR A 237 1.19 -17.60 -8.79
N ILE A 238 1.30 -17.23 -10.08
CA ILE A 238 0.18 -16.68 -10.84
C ILE A 238 -0.06 -17.60 -12.03
N THR A 239 -1.23 -18.21 -12.06
CA THR A 239 -1.70 -19.05 -13.17
C THR A 239 -2.79 -18.31 -13.92
N TYR A 240 -2.70 -18.32 -15.25
CA TYR A 240 -3.66 -17.68 -16.15
C TYR A 240 -4.29 -18.71 -17.07
N GLY A 241 -5.58 -18.59 -17.33
CA GLY A 241 -6.27 -19.35 -18.37
C GLY A 241 -7.59 -18.67 -18.77
N ASN A 242 -7.70 -18.26 -20.03
CA ASN A 242 -8.94 -17.77 -20.63
C ASN A 242 -9.67 -16.68 -19.82
N ASN A 243 -8.98 -15.56 -19.53
CA ASN A 243 -9.43 -14.43 -18.70
C ASN A 243 -9.64 -14.75 -17.22
N PHE A 244 -9.10 -15.83 -16.72
CA PHE A 244 -9.08 -16.15 -15.31
C PHE A 244 -7.65 -16.19 -14.80
N TRP A 245 -7.36 -15.44 -13.74
CA TRP A 245 -6.09 -15.44 -13.03
C TRP A 245 -6.27 -16.03 -11.65
N TYR A 246 -5.40 -16.95 -11.28
CA TYR A 246 -5.28 -17.41 -9.92
C TYR A 246 -3.96 -16.93 -9.33
N VAL A 247 -4.03 -16.26 -8.19
CA VAL A 247 -2.87 -15.83 -7.39
C VAL A 247 -2.80 -16.73 -6.15
N ALA A 248 -1.68 -17.40 -5.97
CA ALA A 248 -1.54 -18.50 -5.02
C ALA A 248 -1.75 -18.11 -3.54
N ASP A 249 -1.58 -16.83 -3.20
CA ASP A 249 -1.85 -16.27 -1.88
C ASP A 249 -2.52 -14.89 -2.01
N ASN A 250 -2.60 -14.16 -0.90
CA ASN A 250 -3.14 -12.81 -0.92
C ASN A 250 -2.00 -11.77 -0.94
N PRO A 251 -1.76 -11.09 -2.08
CA PRO A 251 -0.66 -10.15 -2.24
C PRO A 251 -0.88 -8.79 -1.55
N MET A 252 -2.07 -8.53 -0.98
CA MET A 252 -2.36 -7.29 -0.24
C MET A 252 -1.58 -7.17 1.07
N GLU A 253 -0.90 -8.21 1.45
CA GLU A 253 -0.05 -8.28 2.63
C GLU A 253 1.28 -7.52 2.51
N TYR A 254 1.52 -6.85 1.40
CA TYR A 254 2.74 -6.07 1.20
C TYR A 254 3.03 -5.12 2.38
N ILE A 255 4.14 -5.38 3.08
CA ILE A 255 4.43 -4.71 4.34
C ILE A 255 5.27 -3.46 4.13
N ALA A 256 6.37 -3.59 3.42
CA ALA A 256 7.26 -2.48 3.08
C ALA A 256 8.41 -2.98 2.18
N TYR A 257 8.87 -2.12 1.28
CA TYR A 257 9.97 -2.38 0.36
C TYR A 257 11.22 -2.96 1.06
N ASN A 258 11.57 -2.52 2.24
CA ASN A 258 12.77 -2.99 2.96
C ASN A 258 12.53 -4.16 3.91
N ARG A 259 11.35 -4.77 3.90
CA ARG A 259 11.00 -5.89 4.79
C ARG A 259 10.85 -7.22 4.07
N GLY A 260 11.20 -7.28 2.78
CA GLY A 260 11.24 -8.50 2.01
C GLY A 260 9.87 -9.07 1.68
N ASP A 261 8.93 -8.22 1.24
CA ASP A 261 7.61 -8.65 0.77
C ASP A 261 7.12 -7.72 -0.34
N ASP A 262 7.62 -7.94 -1.55
CA ASP A 262 7.33 -7.12 -2.73
C ASP A 262 6.64 -7.91 -3.86
N ARG A 263 6.14 -9.12 -3.58
CA ARG A 263 5.35 -9.92 -4.52
C ARG A 263 4.09 -9.23 -5.03
N LEU A 264 3.63 -8.19 -4.31
CA LEU A 264 2.56 -7.30 -4.76
C LEU A 264 2.79 -6.76 -6.16
N PHE A 265 4.03 -6.56 -6.58
CA PHE A 265 4.35 -6.01 -7.90
C PHE A 265 3.91 -6.94 -9.04
N ALA A 266 4.07 -8.25 -8.89
CA ALA A 266 3.55 -9.20 -9.87
C ALA A 266 2.02 -9.13 -9.99
N PHE A 267 1.34 -9.02 -8.86
CA PHE A 267 -0.11 -8.84 -8.83
C PHE A 267 -0.55 -7.48 -9.41
N ALA A 268 0.10 -6.40 -9.01
CA ALA A 268 -0.22 -5.07 -9.50
C ALA A 268 -0.11 -4.98 -11.03
N ASP A 269 0.88 -5.63 -11.62
CA ASP A 269 1.05 -5.62 -13.07
C ASP A 269 -0.08 -6.37 -13.81
N ILE A 270 -0.56 -7.52 -13.31
CA ILE A 270 -1.67 -8.23 -13.96
C ILE A 270 -3.00 -7.47 -13.89
N LEU A 271 -3.12 -6.46 -13.02
CA LEU A 271 -4.31 -5.61 -13.00
C LEU A 271 -4.47 -4.82 -14.30
N ASN A 272 -3.39 -4.51 -15.04
CA ASN A 272 -3.49 -3.94 -16.38
C ASN A 272 -4.29 -4.86 -17.32
N ASP A 273 -4.02 -6.16 -17.27
CA ASP A 273 -4.67 -7.14 -18.14
C ASP A 273 -6.10 -7.41 -17.67
N SER A 274 -6.33 -7.61 -16.38
CA SER A 274 -7.65 -7.92 -15.84
C SER A 274 -8.63 -6.74 -15.92
N THR A 275 -8.14 -5.51 -15.96
CA THR A 275 -8.96 -4.29 -16.19
C THR A 275 -9.02 -3.91 -17.66
N GLN A 276 -8.26 -4.59 -18.54
CA GLN A 276 -8.10 -4.24 -19.95
C GLN A 276 -7.54 -2.82 -20.17
N TYR A 277 -6.75 -2.35 -19.22
CA TYR A 277 -6.13 -1.03 -19.27
C TYR A 277 -4.92 -1.04 -20.22
N VAL A 278 -4.78 0.02 -21.01
CA VAL A 278 -3.61 0.19 -21.87
C VAL A 278 -2.56 1.02 -21.12
N PRO A 279 -1.53 0.39 -20.55
CA PRO A 279 -0.55 1.08 -19.72
C PRO A 279 0.36 1.98 -20.55
N THR A 280 0.88 3.03 -19.90
CA THR A 280 2.06 3.71 -20.40
C THR A 280 3.28 2.82 -20.16
N THR A 281 4.25 2.85 -21.06
CA THR A 281 5.53 2.16 -20.86
C THR A 281 6.54 3.01 -20.09
N GLN A 282 6.21 4.28 -19.81
CA GLN A 282 7.11 5.21 -19.14
C GLN A 282 7.18 4.92 -17.64
N GLN A 283 8.37 4.63 -17.16
CA GLN A 283 8.69 4.53 -15.73
C GLN A 283 8.94 5.94 -15.17
N ARG A 284 8.26 6.29 -14.08
CA ARG A 284 8.32 7.61 -13.47
C ARG A 284 8.89 7.54 -12.06
N ALA A 285 9.62 8.59 -11.66
CA ALA A 285 10.13 8.73 -10.30
C ALA A 285 9.68 10.07 -9.69
N VAL A 286 9.46 10.08 -8.38
CA VAL A 286 9.18 11.28 -7.59
C VAL A 286 10.10 11.31 -6.39
N LEU A 287 10.79 12.44 -6.23
CA LEU A 287 11.65 12.71 -5.08
C LEU A 287 11.05 13.83 -4.23
N ARG A 288 10.97 13.60 -2.93
CA ARG A 288 10.66 14.65 -1.97
C ARG A 288 11.76 14.80 -0.92
N ILE A 289 11.99 16.03 -0.45
CA ILE A 289 12.88 16.38 0.66
C ILE A 289 12.00 16.66 1.87
N GLU A 290 12.13 15.87 2.92
CA GLU A 290 11.25 15.92 4.09
C GLU A 290 11.82 16.71 5.26
N ASP A 291 10.95 17.02 6.22
CA ASP A 291 11.24 17.68 7.51
C ASP A 291 11.83 19.09 7.38
N VAL A 292 11.47 19.81 6.33
CA VAL A 292 12.02 21.13 6.06
C VAL A 292 11.26 22.19 6.85
N SER A 293 11.95 22.85 7.79
CA SER A 293 11.39 23.84 8.72
C SER A 293 12.36 25.00 8.98
N ALA A 294 11.91 25.98 9.74
CA ALA A 294 12.73 27.16 10.08
C ALA A 294 13.97 26.84 10.96
N SER A 295 14.12 25.59 11.41
CA SER A 295 15.31 25.13 12.14
C SER A 295 16.38 24.50 11.23
N CYS A 296 16.12 24.35 9.94
CA CYS A 296 17.05 23.71 9.01
C CYS A 296 18.28 24.58 8.72
N ASP A 297 19.41 23.89 8.47
CA ASP A 297 20.64 24.55 8.02
C ASP A 297 20.51 25.03 6.57
N SER A 298 20.72 26.34 6.36
CA SER A 298 20.59 26.98 5.05
C SER A 298 21.57 26.42 4.00
N ALA A 299 22.80 26.11 4.39
CA ALA A 299 23.81 25.58 3.47
C ALA A 299 23.42 24.18 2.96
N SER A 300 22.85 23.34 3.84
CA SER A 300 22.35 22.01 3.49
C SER A 300 21.16 22.09 2.51
N LEU A 301 20.18 22.97 2.76
CA LEU A 301 19.04 23.15 1.87
C LEU A 301 19.47 23.64 0.48
N ARG A 302 20.35 24.63 0.42
CA ARG A 302 20.88 25.19 -0.85
C ARG A 302 21.74 24.19 -1.60
N GLY A 303 22.59 23.42 -0.89
CA GLY A 303 23.41 22.37 -1.49
C GLY A 303 22.58 21.28 -2.17
N ILE A 304 21.47 20.86 -1.54
CA ILE A 304 20.51 19.93 -2.15
C ILE A 304 19.86 20.55 -3.38
N ALA A 305 19.43 21.82 -3.28
CA ALA A 305 18.80 22.52 -4.40
C ALA A 305 19.73 22.64 -5.61
N ASP A 306 21.00 22.97 -5.39
CA ASP A 306 22.02 23.10 -6.44
C ASP A 306 22.32 21.75 -7.10
N LEU A 307 22.44 20.68 -6.32
CA LEU A 307 22.63 19.34 -6.85
C LEU A 307 21.46 18.94 -7.76
N LEU A 308 20.23 19.03 -7.25
CA LEU A 308 19.05 18.58 -7.99
C LEU A 308 18.79 19.42 -9.24
N TYR A 309 19.09 20.72 -9.19
CA TYR A 309 19.04 21.59 -10.34
C TYR A 309 20.09 21.21 -11.41
N THR A 310 21.32 20.91 -10.98
CA THR A 310 22.40 20.47 -11.87
C THR A 310 22.07 19.15 -12.54
N GLU A 311 21.47 18.21 -11.79
CA GLU A 311 21.02 16.92 -12.29
C GLU A 311 19.73 16.99 -13.15
N GLY A 312 19.07 18.15 -13.22
CA GLY A 312 17.82 18.33 -13.93
C GLY A 312 16.64 17.59 -13.31
N ILE A 313 16.65 17.43 -11.98
CA ILE A 313 15.65 16.68 -11.21
C ILE A 313 14.58 17.63 -10.69
N PRO A 314 13.31 17.55 -11.11
CA PRO A 314 12.20 18.16 -10.40
C PRO A 314 11.98 17.43 -9.07
N TYR A 315 11.72 18.18 -8.01
CA TYR A 315 11.58 17.62 -6.68
C TYR A 315 10.55 18.38 -5.83
N VAL A 316 10.11 17.75 -4.77
CA VAL A 316 9.16 18.29 -3.81
C VAL A 316 9.87 18.59 -2.49
N VAL A 317 9.50 19.67 -1.85
CA VAL A 317 9.95 20.04 -0.50
C VAL A 317 8.75 19.99 0.43
N CYS A 318 8.83 19.11 1.44
CA CYS A 318 7.81 18.93 2.47
C CYS A 318 8.07 19.90 3.61
N VAL A 319 7.35 21.02 3.62
CA VAL A 319 7.56 22.14 4.52
C VAL A 319 6.69 22.03 5.76
N ILE A 320 7.28 22.10 6.94
CA ILE A 320 6.62 22.27 8.22
C ILE A 320 6.47 23.77 8.49
N PRO A 321 5.26 24.36 8.41
CA PRO A 321 5.07 25.82 8.51
C PRO A 321 5.44 26.39 9.87
N ASN A 322 5.37 25.59 10.92
CA ASN A 322 5.69 26.03 12.27
C ASN A 322 6.62 25.06 12.97
N TYR A 323 7.88 25.42 13.12
CA TYR A 323 8.82 24.66 13.93
C TYR A 323 8.55 24.89 15.42
N LYS A 324 8.37 23.80 16.16
CA LYS A 324 8.16 23.82 17.62
C LYS A 324 9.14 22.90 18.33
N ASP A 325 9.74 23.43 19.38
CA ASP A 325 10.44 22.68 20.41
C ASP A 325 9.93 23.16 21.79
N PRO A 326 8.72 22.74 22.18
CA PRO A 326 8.04 23.29 23.35
C PRO A 326 8.73 22.94 24.68
N LEU A 327 9.59 21.92 24.68
CA LEU A 327 10.34 21.50 25.85
C LEU A 327 11.79 22.01 25.83
N GLY A 328 12.20 22.70 24.76
CA GLY A 328 13.57 23.22 24.59
C GLY A 328 14.61 22.11 24.48
N VAL A 329 14.24 20.94 23.90
CA VAL A 329 15.12 19.77 23.79
C VAL A 329 16.44 20.12 23.08
N PHE A 330 16.36 20.92 22.02
CA PHE A 330 17.51 21.39 21.25
C PHE A 330 17.92 22.81 21.57
N ASN A 331 17.32 23.44 22.59
CA ASN A 331 17.60 24.84 22.98
C ASN A 331 17.80 24.98 24.50
N SER A 332 18.53 24.05 25.11
CA SER A 332 18.92 24.08 26.53
C SER A 332 17.75 24.29 27.50
N GLY A 333 16.60 23.69 27.23
CA GLY A 333 15.40 23.80 28.05
C GLY A 333 14.54 25.04 27.79
N VAL A 334 14.91 25.89 26.83
CA VAL A 334 14.14 27.09 26.46
C VAL A 334 13.21 26.74 25.28
N PRO A 335 11.88 26.88 25.43
CA PRO A 335 10.93 26.60 24.35
C PRO A 335 11.19 27.42 23.10
N VAL A 336 11.01 26.80 21.93
CA VAL A 336 11.12 27.45 20.62
C VAL A 336 9.82 27.28 19.85
N ASP A 337 9.37 28.38 19.20
CA ASP A 337 8.20 28.42 18.33
C ASP A 337 8.51 29.40 17.18
N ILE A 338 8.80 28.86 15.99
CA ILE A 338 9.19 29.66 14.82
C ILE A 338 8.25 29.38 13.66
N GLN A 339 7.31 30.29 13.44
CA GLN A 339 6.47 30.28 12.27
C GLN A 339 7.27 30.72 11.03
N MET A 340 7.05 30.09 9.89
CA MET A 340 7.83 30.30 8.66
C MET A 340 7.91 31.77 8.23
N GLN A 341 6.80 32.52 8.35
CA GLN A 341 6.76 33.94 8.00
C GLN A 341 7.60 34.84 8.91
N ASN A 342 8.02 34.34 10.06
CA ASN A 342 8.87 35.10 11.02
C ASN A 342 10.36 34.79 10.84
N SER A 343 10.74 33.90 9.90
CA SER A 343 12.13 33.57 9.59
C SER A 343 12.52 34.01 8.18
N ALA A 344 13.14 35.20 8.09
CA ALA A 344 13.58 35.75 6.80
C ALA A 344 14.57 34.83 6.08
N THR A 345 15.47 34.17 6.81
CA THR A 345 16.44 33.21 6.26
C THR A 345 15.70 32.00 5.66
N PHE A 346 14.78 31.43 6.41
CA PHE A 346 14.03 30.27 5.93
C PHE A 346 13.18 30.59 4.69
N MET A 347 12.50 31.74 4.67
CA MET A 347 11.77 32.18 3.49
C MET A 347 12.70 32.34 2.26
N ALA A 348 13.89 32.92 2.45
CA ALA A 348 14.86 33.06 1.37
C ALA A 348 15.39 31.70 0.87
N ASP A 349 15.55 30.71 1.76
CA ASP A 349 15.96 29.35 1.39
C ASP A 349 14.86 28.63 0.59
N LEU A 350 13.61 28.74 1.00
CA LEU A 350 12.50 28.18 0.24
C LEU A 350 12.35 28.81 -1.15
N GLN A 351 12.50 30.15 -1.25
CA GLN A 351 12.51 30.85 -2.53
C GLN A 351 13.68 30.41 -3.42
N TYR A 352 14.86 30.20 -2.82
CA TYR A 352 16.01 29.65 -3.53
C TYR A 352 15.73 28.25 -4.06
N MET A 353 15.20 27.35 -3.24
CA MET A 353 14.84 26.01 -3.68
C MET A 353 13.80 26.03 -4.81
N GLN A 354 12.80 26.92 -4.74
CA GLN A 354 11.83 27.10 -5.84
C GLN A 354 12.50 27.58 -7.13
N SER A 355 13.47 28.51 -7.04
CA SER A 355 14.23 28.98 -8.20
C SER A 355 15.07 27.87 -8.86
N LYS A 356 15.32 26.78 -8.11
CA LYS A 356 16.03 25.57 -8.51
C LYS A 356 15.11 24.40 -8.85
N GLY A 357 13.81 24.66 -9.06
CA GLY A 357 12.86 23.66 -9.54
C GLY A 357 12.07 22.93 -8.45
N ALA A 358 12.17 23.33 -7.20
CA ALA A 358 11.39 22.74 -6.12
C ALA A 358 9.91 23.11 -6.19
N GLN A 359 9.03 22.13 -5.94
CA GLN A 359 7.65 22.36 -5.57
C GLN A 359 7.51 22.29 -4.04
N LEU A 360 6.94 23.32 -3.42
CA LEU A 360 6.69 23.32 -1.99
C LEU A 360 5.31 22.72 -1.69
N ILE A 361 5.24 21.78 -0.75
CA ILE A 361 4.01 21.20 -0.21
C ILE A 361 4.00 21.29 1.31
N MET A 362 2.83 21.14 1.93
CA MET A 362 2.69 21.19 3.37
C MET A 362 2.93 19.83 4.00
N HIS A 363 3.75 19.79 5.08
CA HIS A 363 4.09 18.59 5.84
C HIS A 363 3.58 18.72 7.28
N GLY A 364 2.30 18.41 7.48
CA GLY A 364 1.63 18.84 8.69
C GLY A 364 1.61 20.36 8.84
N VAL A 365 1.35 20.83 10.05
CA VAL A 365 1.45 22.25 10.44
C VAL A 365 2.62 22.45 11.41
N THR A 366 2.77 21.53 12.37
CA THR A 366 3.83 21.57 13.37
C THR A 366 4.66 20.29 13.39
N HIS A 367 4.19 19.22 12.74
CA HIS A 367 4.78 17.88 12.77
C HIS A 367 5.09 17.42 14.21
N GLN A 368 4.17 17.71 15.14
CA GLN A 368 4.21 17.30 16.55
C GLN A 368 2.84 17.55 17.21
N TYR A 369 2.61 17.01 18.39
CA TYR A 369 1.35 17.14 19.11
C TYR A 369 1.55 17.83 20.48
N GLY A 370 1.14 19.07 20.57
CA GLY A 370 1.13 19.83 21.83
C GLY A 370 2.53 20.01 22.45
N SER A 371 2.60 19.88 23.78
CA SER A 371 3.84 20.02 24.54
C SER A 371 4.24 18.72 25.21
N VAL A 372 4.01 17.59 24.53
CA VAL A 372 4.28 16.25 25.05
C VAL A 372 4.95 15.39 23.98
N ALA A 373 5.71 14.40 24.37
CA ALA A 373 6.24 13.38 23.48
C ALA A 373 5.09 12.61 22.77
N ASN A 374 5.24 12.36 21.46
CA ASN A 374 4.23 11.68 20.64
C ASN A 374 4.83 10.96 19.40
N PRO A 375 5.66 9.92 19.53
CA PRO A 375 6.15 9.30 20.77
C PRO A 375 7.51 9.81 21.26
N ALA A 376 8.25 10.65 20.49
CA ALA A 376 9.66 10.91 20.71
C ALA A 376 9.92 11.98 21.80
N ASN A 377 9.88 13.25 21.43
CA ASN A 377 10.35 14.32 22.31
C ASN A 377 9.54 15.63 22.24
N GLY A 378 8.43 15.64 21.53
CA GLY A 378 7.57 16.83 21.35
C GLY A 378 8.08 17.84 20.32
N VAL A 379 9.18 17.55 19.65
CA VAL A 379 9.78 18.48 18.67
C VAL A 379 9.25 18.21 17.27
N SER A 380 9.11 19.26 16.49
CA SER A 380 8.76 19.17 15.06
C SER A 380 9.71 18.23 14.32
N ALA A 381 9.17 17.48 13.36
CA ALA A 381 9.82 16.43 12.58
C ALA A 381 10.12 15.11 13.33
N ALA A 382 10.08 15.11 14.68
CA ALA A 382 10.33 13.89 15.46
C ALA A 382 9.03 13.16 15.87
N ASP A 383 7.90 13.86 15.91
CA ASP A 383 6.65 13.37 16.50
C ASP A 383 5.49 13.35 15.52
N VAL A 384 4.49 12.51 15.82
CA VAL A 384 3.23 12.40 15.07
C VAL A 384 2.32 13.58 15.43
N GLU A 385 1.61 14.14 14.45
CA GLU A 385 0.75 15.33 14.63
C GLU A 385 -0.73 14.98 14.77
N PHE A 386 -1.27 14.09 13.94
CA PHE A 386 -2.70 13.82 13.81
C PHE A 386 -3.15 12.53 14.52
N PHE A 387 -2.24 11.89 15.23
CA PHE A 387 -2.51 10.64 15.93
C PHE A 387 -1.71 10.57 17.23
N ARG A 388 -2.19 9.76 18.19
CA ARG A 388 -1.46 9.54 19.44
C ARG A 388 -0.65 8.26 19.35
N VAL A 389 0.64 8.39 19.62
CA VAL A 389 1.60 7.29 19.71
C VAL A 389 2.36 7.41 21.02
N THR A 390 2.67 6.31 21.66
CA THR A 390 3.48 6.24 22.87
C THR A 390 4.59 5.23 22.70
N THR A 391 5.47 5.14 23.68
CA THR A 391 6.53 4.14 23.72
C THR A 391 6.25 3.16 24.87
N ASP A 392 6.34 1.86 24.61
CA ASP A 392 6.22 0.84 25.66
C ASP A 392 7.48 0.74 26.51
N THR A 393 7.46 -0.13 27.52
CA THR A 393 8.60 -0.35 28.43
C THR A 393 9.84 -0.94 27.74
N ASN A 394 9.70 -1.46 26.52
CA ASN A 394 10.78 -2.02 25.71
C ASN A 394 11.30 -1.03 24.66
N GLY A 395 10.76 0.20 24.63
CA GLY A 395 11.12 1.21 23.65
C GLY A 395 10.39 1.09 22.31
N ASN A 396 9.41 0.18 22.18
CA ASN A 396 8.66 0.06 20.92
C ASN A 396 7.57 1.13 20.85
N GLN A 397 7.34 1.66 19.65
CA GLN A 397 6.22 2.56 19.41
C GLN A 397 4.89 1.80 19.48
N VAL A 398 3.95 2.34 20.25
CA VAL A 398 2.60 1.81 20.40
C VAL A 398 1.60 2.86 19.99
N VAL A 399 0.80 2.53 19.00
CA VAL A 399 -0.26 3.42 18.51
C VAL A 399 -1.42 3.40 19.50
N VAL A 400 -1.79 4.58 19.99
CA VAL A 400 -2.84 4.75 21.01
C VAL A 400 -4.21 4.98 20.36
N GLY A 401 -4.26 5.79 19.31
CA GLY A 401 -5.49 6.15 18.61
C GLY A 401 -5.46 7.60 18.12
N PRO A 402 -6.61 8.14 17.69
CA PRO A 402 -6.75 9.55 17.33
C PRO A 402 -6.31 10.49 18.45
N VAL A 403 -5.96 11.71 18.10
CA VAL A 403 -5.85 12.79 19.09
C VAL A 403 -7.21 13.05 19.74
N PRO A 404 -7.29 13.47 21.02
CA PRO A 404 -8.57 13.71 21.70
C PRO A 404 -9.49 14.71 21.00
N GLU A 405 -8.92 15.67 20.28
CA GLU A 405 -9.61 16.73 19.56
C GLU A 405 -10.06 16.32 18.16
N ASP A 406 -9.73 15.10 17.70
CA ASP A 406 -9.98 14.66 16.33
C ASP A 406 -11.43 14.91 15.90
N SER A 407 -11.57 15.78 14.93
CA SER A 407 -12.83 16.15 14.30
C SER A 407 -12.58 16.88 13.00
N THR A 408 -13.57 16.91 12.13
CA THR A 408 -13.51 17.71 10.88
C THR A 408 -13.18 19.17 11.15
N THR A 409 -13.73 19.76 12.23
CA THR A 409 -13.46 21.15 12.61
C THR A 409 -12.01 21.33 13.03
N TRP A 410 -11.52 20.51 13.94
CA TRP A 410 -10.12 20.58 14.42
C TRP A 410 -9.11 20.43 13.28
N ALA A 411 -9.29 19.42 12.42
CA ALA A 411 -8.41 19.19 11.28
C ALA A 411 -8.46 20.37 10.28
N THR A 412 -9.65 20.91 10.01
CA THR A 412 -9.83 22.05 9.12
C THR A 412 -9.17 23.31 9.67
N ASP A 413 -9.37 23.62 10.96
CA ASP A 413 -8.78 24.80 11.61
C ASP A 413 -7.24 24.69 11.64
N ARG A 414 -6.73 23.48 11.85
CA ARG A 414 -5.29 23.21 11.81
C ARG A 414 -4.71 23.48 10.42
N ILE A 415 -5.33 22.95 9.37
CA ILE A 415 -4.90 23.21 7.99
C ILE A 415 -4.99 24.71 7.64
N ASN A 416 -6.06 25.38 8.04
CA ASN A 416 -6.22 26.84 7.83
C ASN A 416 -5.15 27.66 8.56
N THR A 417 -4.74 27.22 9.74
CA THR A 417 -3.60 27.82 10.46
C THR A 417 -2.32 27.72 9.64
N GLY A 418 -2.03 26.54 9.07
CA GLY A 418 -0.90 26.37 8.16
C GLY A 418 -1.00 27.26 6.92
N PHE A 419 -2.16 27.38 6.31
CA PHE A 419 -2.38 28.27 5.14
C PHE A 419 -2.17 29.75 5.49
N THR A 420 -2.54 30.17 6.70
CA THR A 420 -2.32 31.54 7.17
C THR A 420 -0.82 31.84 7.28
N MET A 421 -0.04 30.91 7.84
CA MET A 421 1.43 31.05 7.92
C MET A 421 2.07 31.07 6.52
N TRP A 422 1.58 30.22 5.64
CA TRP A 422 2.05 30.12 4.26
C TRP A 422 1.83 31.43 3.48
N SER A 423 0.61 31.97 3.58
CA SER A 423 0.23 33.26 2.98
C SER A 423 1.02 34.41 3.61
N GLY A 424 1.21 34.41 4.95
CA GLY A 424 2.01 35.41 5.68
C GLY A 424 3.48 35.42 5.24
N ALA A 425 4.00 34.29 4.79
CA ALA A 425 5.36 34.17 4.22
C ALA A 425 5.43 34.56 2.73
N GLY A 426 4.32 34.94 2.09
CA GLY A 426 4.28 35.37 0.71
C GLY A 426 4.29 34.24 -0.33
N PHE A 427 4.06 32.99 0.09
CA PHE A 427 3.96 31.85 -0.82
C PHE A 427 2.53 31.60 -1.29
N THR A 428 2.40 31.08 -2.49
CA THR A 428 1.10 30.60 -3.00
C THR A 428 0.61 29.41 -2.20
N LYS A 429 -0.71 29.25 -2.06
CA LYS A 429 -1.33 28.13 -1.34
C LYS A 429 -0.76 26.79 -1.84
N PRO A 430 -0.27 25.90 -0.94
CA PRO A 430 0.30 24.63 -1.34
C PRO A 430 -0.80 23.73 -1.93
N THR A 431 -0.48 23.01 -3.00
CA THR A 431 -1.41 22.10 -3.65
C THR A 431 -1.22 20.64 -3.25
N GLY A 432 -0.10 20.32 -2.60
CA GLY A 432 0.22 18.99 -2.12
C GLY A 432 0.32 18.91 -0.60
N TRP A 433 0.13 17.72 -0.09
CA TRP A 433 0.19 17.37 1.33
C TRP A 433 1.08 16.16 1.57
N ASN A 434 1.73 16.13 2.71
CA ASN A 434 2.38 14.95 3.27
C ASN A 434 2.01 14.84 4.75
N SER A 435 1.47 13.68 5.16
CA SER A 435 1.06 13.47 6.56
C SER A 435 2.26 13.15 7.43
N PRO A 436 2.49 13.87 8.56
CA PRO A 436 3.53 13.57 9.53
C PRO A 436 3.52 12.11 9.97
N HIS A 437 4.62 11.38 9.76
CA HIS A 437 4.75 9.95 10.02
C HIS A 437 3.61 9.08 9.45
N TYR A 438 2.86 9.58 8.44
CA TYR A 438 1.73 8.90 7.76
C TYR A 438 0.48 8.70 8.62
N PHE A 439 0.53 8.95 9.94
CA PHE A 439 -0.61 8.73 10.82
C PHE A 439 -1.63 9.85 10.72
N ALA A 440 -2.83 9.49 10.28
CA ALA A 440 -3.99 10.35 10.25
C ALA A 440 -5.26 9.49 10.34
N THR A 441 -6.38 10.10 10.78
CA THR A 441 -7.67 9.44 10.85
C THR A 441 -8.39 9.51 9.50
N PRO A 442 -9.44 8.69 9.27
CA PRO A 442 -10.33 8.87 8.14
C PRO A 442 -10.96 10.27 8.06
N THR A 443 -11.18 10.92 9.19
CA THR A 443 -11.67 12.31 9.28
C THR A 443 -10.63 13.28 8.71
N ASP A 444 -9.38 13.13 9.14
CA ASP A 444 -8.27 13.95 8.67
C ASP A 444 -8.05 13.76 7.15
N TYR A 445 -8.02 12.52 6.66
CA TYR A 445 -7.84 12.23 5.23
C TYR A 445 -8.90 12.92 4.36
N LYS A 446 -10.16 12.96 4.81
CA LYS A 446 -11.23 13.70 4.10
C LYS A 446 -10.99 15.21 4.09
N VAL A 447 -10.42 15.75 5.16
CA VAL A 447 -10.05 17.17 5.21
C VAL A 447 -8.85 17.44 4.28
N PHE A 448 -7.86 16.54 4.25
CA PHE A 448 -6.72 16.67 3.33
C PHE A 448 -7.17 16.61 1.87
N ALA A 449 -7.99 15.61 1.52
CA ALA A 449 -8.54 15.46 0.17
C ALA A 449 -9.33 16.69 -0.31
N LYS A 450 -10.03 17.37 0.61
CA LYS A 450 -10.80 18.60 0.30
C LYS A 450 -9.90 19.81 0.06
N ASN A 451 -8.72 19.86 0.68
CA ASN A 451 -7.86 21.04 0.71
C ASN A 451 -6.67 20.96 -0.24
N PHE A 452 -6.22 19.76 -0.59
CA PHE A 452 -5.04 19.51 -1.42
C PHE A 452 -5.41 18.70 -2.66
N LYS A 453 -4.69 18.92 -3.75
CA LYS A 453 -4.91 18.19 -5.01
C LYS A 453 -4.35 16.78 -4.96
N TYR A 454 -3.31 16.54 -4.15
CA TYR A 454 -2.64 15.25 -4.01
C TYR A 454 -1.92 15.13 -2.68
N CYS A 455 -1.65 13.89 -2.29
CA CYS A 455 -0.87 13.54 -1.12
C CYS A 455 0.34 12.68 -1.53
N LEU A 456 1.52 13.01 -1.00
CA LEU A 456 2.74 12.22 -1.17
C LEU A 456 3.00 11.40 0.09
N ASP A 457 2.10 10.49 0.40
CA ASP A 457 2.21 9.67 1.59
C ASP A 457 1.54 8.30 1.39
N ARG A 458 1.56 7.49 2.42
CA ARG A 458 0.91 6.19 2.48
C ARG A 458 -0.40 6.32 3.25
N VAL A 459 -1.49 5.82 2.69
CA VAL A 459 -2.78 5.82 3.38
C VAL A 459 -2.84 4.68 4.38
N LEU A 460 -3.43 4.93 5.55
CA LEU A 460 -3.84 3.89 6.47
C LEU A 460 -5.27 3.44 6.14
N THR A 461 -5.44 2.14 6.03
CA THR A 461 -6.75 1.50 5.90
C THR A 461 -7.14 0.86 7.22
N PHE A 462 -8.40 0.98 7.61
CA PHE A 462 -8.88 0.55 8.92
C PHE A 462 -10.03 -0.44 8.80
N ALA A 463 -10.03 -1.44 9.68
CA ALA A 463 -11.14 -2.37 9.89
C ALA A 463 -11.29 -2.67 11.38
N THR A 464 -12.40 -3.30 11.78
CA THR A 464 -12.62 -3.71 13.16
C THR A 464 -12.63 -5.23 13.26
N ASP A 465 -11.81 -5.79 14.14
CA ASP A 465 -11.83 -7.22 14.42
C ASP A 465 -13.06 -7.64 15.24
N GLN A 466 -13.24 -8.95 15.43
CA GLN A 466 -14.38 -9.51 16.19
C GLN A 466 -14.40 -9.07 17.66
N SER A 467 -13.25 -8.69 18.23
CA SER A 467 -13.14 -8.18 19.60
C SER A 467 -13.44 -6.68 19.69
N GLY A 468 -13.68 -6.02 18.56
CA GLY A 468 -13.92 -4.59 18.45
C GLY A 468 -12.65 -3.76 18.57
N ASN A 469 -11.46 -4.35 18.35
CA ASN A 469 -10.23 -3.60 18.23
C ASN A 469 -10.11 -3.05 16.80
N LEU A 470 -9.60 -1.82 16.68
CA LEU A 470 -9.26 -1.23 15.42
C LEU A 470 -8.01 -1.89 14.86
N GLN A 471 -8.13 -2.45 13.68
CA GLN A 471 -7.02 -2.99 12.90
C GLN A 471 -6.67 -2.00 11.82
N TYR A 472 -5.38 -1.80 11.54
CA TYR A 472 -4.95 -0.93 10.46
C TYR A 472 -3.79 -1.52 9.67
N LEU A 473 -3.76 -1.16 8.40
CA LEU A 473 -2.72 -1.56 7.46
C LEU A 473 -2.29 -0.34 6.66
N VAL A 474 -0.99 -0.16 6.53
CA VAL A 474 -0.41 0.88 5.69
C VAL A 474 -0.41 0.38 4.25
N GLN A 475 -0.99 1.15 3.33
CA GLN A 475 -1.01 0.77 1.94
C GLN A 475 0.23 1.25 1.19
N TYR A 476 0.89 0.31 0.51
CA TYR A 476 1.91 0.57 -0.51
C TYR A 476 1.31 0.33 -1.90
N SER A 477 1.77 1.07 -2.88
CA SER A 477 1.31 0.95 -4.26
C SER A 477 2.41 1.32 -5.23
N PRO A 478 2.60 0.59 -6.33
CA PRO A 478 3.47 1.02 -7.41
C PRO A 478 2.81 2.05 -8.34
N TYR A 479 1.57 2.43 -8.09
CA TYR A 479 0.77 3.32 -8.93
C TYR A 479 0.32 4.57 -8.17
N VAL A 480 0.12 5.65 -8.90
CA VAL A 480 -0.74 6.76 -8.48
C VAL A 480 -2.18 6.24 -8.44
N TYR A 481 -2.92 6.52 -7.37
CA TYR A 481 -4.29 6.05 -7.20
C TYR A 481 -5.13 7.07 -6.44
N ASN A 482 -6.44 6.93 -6.51
CA ASN A 482 -7.38 7.68 -5.69
C ASN A 482 -7.91 6.79 -4.57
N ASP A 483 -7.71 7.20 -3.33
CA ASP A 483 -8.20 6.42 -2.19
C ASP A 483 -9.70 6.66 -1.91
N GLU A 484 -10.27 5.88 -1.01
CA GLU A 484 -11.68 5.99 -0.65
C GLU A 484 -12.05 7.32 0.03
N TYR A 485 -11.07 8.03 0.57
CA TYR A 485 -11.28 9.37 1.11
C TYR A 485 -11.29 10.45 0.02
N ASN A 486 -11.13 10.03 -1.22
CA ASN A 486 -11.00 10.90 -2.40
C ASN A 486 -9.71 11.71 -2.39
N CYS A 487 -8.66 11.18 -1.76
CA CYS A 487 -7.31 11.74 -1.82
C CYS A 487 -6.52 11.10 -2.95
N HIS A 488 -5.92 11.93 -3.78
CA HIS A 488 -5.06 11.50 -4.87
C HIS A 488 -3.67 11.16 -4.32
N ARG A 489 -3.30 9.88 -4.32
CA ARG A 489 -2.05 9.38 -3.72
C ARG A 489 -0.97 9.20 -4.75
N ILE A 490 0.18 9.83 -4.49
CA ILE A 490 1.40 9.59 -5.24
C ILE A 490 2.26 8.60 -4.46
N PRO A 491 2.72 7.50 -5.09
CA PRO A 491 3.31 6.40 -4.37
C PRO A 491 4.66 6.75 -3.73
N GLU A 492 4.94 6.06 -2.62
CA GLU A 492 6.24 5.95 -1.99
C GLU A 492 6.63 4.48 -1.99
N THR A 493 7.31 4.04 -3.03
CA THR A 493 7.57 2.62 -3.29
C THR A 493 8.96 2.17 -2.89
N ILE A 494 9.96 3.04 -2.98
CA ILE A 494 11.36 2.67 -2.69
C ILE A 494 11.89 3.29 -1.39
N GLY A 495 11.02 4.01 -0.65
CA GLY A 495 11.30 4.54 0.69
C GLY A 495 12.32 5.65 0.73
N TYR A 496 13.20 5.63 1.72
CA TYR A 496 14.16 6.70 1.96
C TYR A 496 15.56 6.21 2.28
N TYR A 497 16.53 7.07 2.04
CA TYR A 497 17.92 6.85 2.41
C TYR A 497 18.09 6.94 3.94
N ASP A 498 18.46 5.82 4.56
CA ASP A 498 18.65 5.70 6.01
C ASP A 498 19.98 5.00 6.32
N PRO A 499 21.10 5.75 6.29
CA PRO A 499 22.43 5.18 6.56
C PRO A 499 22.64 4.78 8.02
N ASN A 500 21.80 5.30 8.92
CA ASN A 500 21.94 5.14 10.37
C ASN A 500 20.96 4.14 10.98
N ALA A 501 20.18 3.47 10.15
CA ALA A 501 19.15 2.52 10.59
C ALA A 501 18.12 3.13 11.58
N SER A 502 17.76 4.40 11.41
CA SER A 502 16.78 5.08 12.26
C SER A 502 15.41 4.41 12.24
N SER A 503 15.09 3.72 11.14
CA SER A 503 13.89 2.87 10.98
C SER A 503 14.08 1.41 11.44
N GLY A 504 15.22 1.10 12.08
CA GLY A 504 15.59 -0.25 12.50
C GLY A 504 16.38 -1.05 11.45
N ARG A 505 16.62 -0.50 10.25
CA ARG A 505 17.43 -1.11 9.19
C ARG A 505 18.10 -0.04 8.33
N VAL A 506 19.36 -0.28 8.01
CA VAL A 506 20.10 0.54 7.01
C VAL A 506 19.43 0.39 5.65
N ASN A 507 19.23 1.51 4.96
CA ASN A 507 18.71 1.57 3.59
C ASN A 507 19.58 2.53 2.77
N LEU A 508 20.48 1.98 1.97
CA LEU A 508 21.44 2.72 1.17
C LEU A 508 20.88 3.06 -0.21
N PRO A 509 21.49 4.00 -0.96
CA PRO A 509 21.08 4.29 -2.34
C PRO A 509 21.05 3.04 -3.22
N THR A 510 21.99 2.11 -3.03
CA THR A 510 22.04 0.82 -3.76
C THR A 510 20.80 -0.05 -3.48
N ASP A 511 20.31 -0.09 -2.24
CA ASP A 511 19.10 -0.82 -1.89
C ASP A 511 17.89 -0.22 -2.57
N MET A 512 17.76 1.12 -2.52
CA MET A 512 16.66 1.86 -3.16
C MET A 512 16.68 1.71 -4.70
N ILE A 513 17.86 1.72 -5.32
CA ILE A 513 18.02 1.47 -6.77
C ILE A 513 17.59 0.04 -7.12
N ASN A 514 17.97 -0.96 -6.31
CA ASN A 514 17.53 -2.34 -6.51
C ASN A 514 16.01 -2.48 -6.42
N TYR A 515 15.34 -1.80 -5.48
CA TYR A 515 13.87 -1.78 -5.41
C TYR A 515 13.25 -1.11 -6.62
N ALA A 516 13.81 -0.01 -7.10
CA ALA A 516 13.35 0.62 -8.34
C ALA A 516 13.49 -0.33 -9.54
N GLN A 517 14.57 -1.12 -9.59
CA GLN A 517 14.74 -2.15 -10.62
C GLN A 517 13.65 -3.24 -10.52
N GLN A 518 13.29 -3.67 -9.33
CA GLN A 518 12.20 -4.65 -9.13
C GLN A 518 10.85 -4.11 -9.61
N ILE A 519 10.56 -2.82 -9.38
CA ILE A 519 9.31 -2.18 -9.83
C ILE A 519 9.20 -2.14 -11.36
N GLN A 520 10.29 -2.26 -12.11
CA GLN A 520 10.26 -2.28 -13.57
C GLN A 520 9.46 -3.44 -14.17
N CYS A 521 9.19 -4.51 -13.40
CA CYS A 521 8.26 -5.55 -13.84
C CYS A 521 6.80 -5.06 -13.92
N VAL A 522 6.50 -3.90 -13.30
CA VAL A 522 5.17 -3.27 -13.28
C VAL A 522 5.06 -2.25 -14.40
N ARG A 523 4.15 -2.47 -15.35
CA ARG A 523 3.87 -1.52 -16.43
C ARG A 523 3.36 -0.20 -15.88
N GLY A 524 4.06 0.90 -16.17
CA GLY A 524 3.72 2.23 -15.67
C GLY A 524 3.96 2.43 -14.17
N GLY A 525 4.78 1.56 -13.56
CA GLY A 525 5.13 1.64 -12.14
C GLY A 525 5.95 2.89 -11.81
N TRP A 526 5.80 3.39 -10.58
CA TRP A 526 6.46 4.57 -10.07
C TRP A 526 7.50 4.23 -9.00
N ALA A 527 8.66 4.88 -9.07
CA ALA A 527 9.66 4.90 -8.01
C ALA A 527 9.48 6.18 -7.17
N GLY A 528 8.68 6.10 -6.12
CA GLY A 528 8.50 7.21 -5.17
C GLY A 528 9.47 7.08 -4.00
N MET A 529 10.14 8.17 -3.65
CA MET A 529 11.18 8.20 -2.61
C MET A 529 11.21 9.51 -1.86
N TYR A 530 11.82 9.47 -0.66
CA TYR A 530 12.15 10.68 0.08
C TYR A 530 13.56 10.68 0.64
N TYR A 531 14.02 11.89 0.98
CA TYR A 531 15.34 12.17 1.49
C TYR A 531 15.26 13.25 2.57
N HIS A 532 16.01 13.09 3.65
CA HIS A 532 16.06 14.11 4.68
C HIS A 532 17.17 15.14 4.40
N TRP A 533 16.85 16.40 4.62
CA TRP A 533 17.72 17.53 4.31
C TRP A 533 19.09 17.47 5.00
N PHE A 534 19.19 16.84 6.18
CA PHE A 534 20.41 16.77 7.00
C PHE A 534 21.37 15.65 6.60
N LEU A 535 21.06 14.84 5.61
CA LEU A 535 21.90 13.69 5.17
C LEU A 535 22.96 14.07 4.13
N GLY A 536 23.09 15.36 3.80
CA GLY A 536 24.04 15.86 2.81
C GLY A 536 23.68 15.49 1.37
N THR A 537 24.60 15.67 0.43
CA THR A 537 24.32 15.51 -1.02
C THR A 537 24.87 14.23 -1.64
N ALA A 538 25.88 13.60 -1.04
CA ALA A 538 26.57 12.47 -1.68
C ALA A 538 25.66 11.24 -1.91
N GLY A 539 24.86 10.84 -0.89
CA GLY A 539 23.89 9.75 -1.02
C GLY A 539 22.76 10.10 -1.97
N LEU A 540 22.33 11.38 -1.98
CA LEU A 540 21.30 11.88 -2.88
C LEU A 540 21.75 11.82 -4.35
N GLN A 541 22.98 12.24 -4.63
CA GLN A 541 23.56 12.18 -5.98
C GLN A 541 23.59 10.74 -6.49
N GLN A 542 24.15 9.81 -5.71
CA GLN A 542 24.18 8.40 -6.07
C GLN A 542 22.78 7.85 -6.35
N LEU A 543 21.79 8.22 -5.53
CA LEU A 543 20.42 7.76 -5.68
C LEU A 543 19.80 8.26 -7.00
N VAL A 544 19.84 9.57 -7.27
CA VAL A 544 19.19 10.12 -8.46
C VAL A 544 19.87 9.68 -9.75
N GLU A 545 21.20 9.59 -9.77
CA GLU A 545 21.97 9.05 -10.90
C GLU A 545 21.61 7.57 -11.17
N GLY A 546 21.52 6.75 -10.12
CA GLY A 546 21.16 5.34 -10.25
C GLY A 546 19.73 5.14 -10.77
N ILE A 547 18.76 5.90 -10.26
CA ILE A 547 17.38 5.84 -10.72
C ILE A 547 17.25 6.31 -12.19
N LYS A 548 17.96 7.38 -12.58
CA LYS A 548 18.06 7.81 -14.00
C LYS A 548 18.69 6.72 -14.86
N GLY A 549 19.74 6.08 -14.35
CA GLY A 549 20.44 4.98 -15.04
C GLY A 549 19.55 3.77 -15.35
N LEU A 550 18.50 3.55 -14.55
CA LEU A 550 17.46 2.55 -14.80
C LEU A 550 16.42 2.99 -15.84
N GLY A 551 16.50 4.22 -16.37
CA GLY A 551 15.56 4.75 -17.36
C GLY A 551 14.31 5.42 -16.77
N TYR A 552 14.26 5.66 -15.46
CA TYR A 552 13.19 6.44 -14.86
C TYR A 552 13.27 7.91 -15.23
N THR A 553 12.11 8.52 -15.45
CA THR A 553 11.97 9.97 -15.61
C THR A 553 11.45 10.58 -14.32
N PHE A 554 12.23 11.47 -13.70
CA PHE A 554 11.75 12.26 -12.56
C PHE A 554 10.69 13.26 -13.02
N VAL A 555 9.60 13.34 -12.27
CA VAL A 555 8.46 14.18 -12.62
C VAL A 555 8.05 15.08 -11.45
N ASP A 556 7.55 16.25 -11.80
CA ASP A 556 6.82 17.11 -10.86
C ASP A 556 5.43 16.48 -10.64
N PRO A 557 5.08 16.05 -9.42
CA PRO A 557 3.82 15.38 -9.17
C PRO A 557 2.60 16.25 -9.52
N SER A 558 2.68 17.57 -9.35
CA SER A 558 1.57 18.47 -9.69
C SER A 558 1.22 18.47 -11.17
N LYS A 559 2.17 18.10 -12.03
CA LYS A 559 2.00 18.01 -13.49
C LYS A 559 1.64 16.58 -13.93
N ALA A 560 1.99 15.59 -13.12
CA ALA A 560 1.78 14.18 -13.45
C ALA A 560 0.34 13.71 -13.20
N ILE A 561 -0.42 14.45 -12.41
CA ILE A 561 -1.81 14.14 -12.03
C ILE A 561 -2.85 15.04 -12.74
N ASN A 562 -2.43 15.93 -13.62
CA ASN A 562 -3.32 16.81 -14.39
C ASN A 562 -3.75 16.19 -15.72
#